data_65243a34fa7b7f98710c655fcfabdcbe
#
_entry.id   65243a34fa7b7f98710c655fcfabdcbe
#
_cell.length_a   1.000
_cell.length_b   1.000
_cell.length_c   1.000
_cell.angle_alpha   90.00
_cell.angle_beta   90.00
_cell.angle_gamma   90.00
#
_symmetry.space_group_name_H-M   'P 1'
#
loop_
_entity.id
_entity.type
_entity.pdbx_description
1 polymer ?
#
loop_
_entity_poly.entity_id
_entity_poly.type
_entity_poly.pdbx_seq_one_letter_code
_entity_poly.pdbx_strand_id
1 'polypeptide(L)'
;MYLGIDLGTSSMKCLVIGEEQEIIHSVSSEDIPSSNPQSGWSEQDPSSWIVALDQCMLRLKSKININEINSVSFSGHMHGATCINKDYEIIRPCILWNDTRSHQECSQIMTDKSVMDIAGNIAMPGFT
;
A
#
# COMPACT_ATOMS: atom_id res chain seq x y z
N MET A 1 20.96 -11.58 5.92
CA MET A 1 20.07 -11.16 4.81
C MET A 1 19.05 -10.12 5.29
N TYR A 2 18.52 -9.30 4.38
CA TYR A 2 17.54 -8.26 4.66
C TYR A 2 16.35 -8.44 3.72
N LEU A 3 15.13 -8.26 4.24
CA LEU A 3 13.89 -8.42 3.47
C LEU A 3 13.22 -7.05 3.28
N GLY A 4 13.03 -6.66 2.02
CA GLY A 4 12.16 -5.55 1.62
C GLY A 4 10.81 -6.08 1.15
N ILE A 5 9.74 -5.49 1.65
CA ILE A 5 8.36 -5.81 1.25
C ILE A 5 7.75 -4.54 0.66
N ASP A 6 7.29 -4.61 -0.58
CA ASP A 6 6.65 -3.51 -1.28
C ASP A 6 5.21 -3.87 -1.65
N LEU A 7 4.26 -3.18 -1.04
CA LEU A 7 2.84 -3.30 -1.33
C LEU A 7 2.47 -2.37 -2.48
N GLY A 8 2.53 -2.89 -3.70
CA GLY A 8 2.01 -2.18 -4.86
C GLY A 8 0.49 -2.25 -4.97
N THR A 9 -0.09 -1.42 -5.84
CA THR A 9 -1.54 -1.42 -6.06
C THR A 9 -2.05 -2.73 -6.65
N SER A 10 -1.26 -3.37 -7.51
CA SER A 10 -1.68 -4.59 -8.22
C SER A 10 -1.10 -5.88 -7.63
N SER A 11 0.01 -5.82 -6.94
CA SER A 11 0.67 -7.00 -6.35
C SER A 11 1.63 -6.58 -5.26
N MET A 12 1.97 -7.51 -4.38
CA MET A 12 3.04 -7.36 -3.40
C MET A 12 4.33 -7.96 -3.97
N LYS A 13 5.45 -7.28 -3.73
CA LYS A 13 6.78 -7.78 -4.06
C LYS A 13 7.63 -7.91 -2.80
N CYS A 14 8.35 -9.00 -2.69
CA CYS A 14 9.35 -9.21 -1.65
C CYS A 14 10.72 -9.38 -2.29
N LEU A 15 11.70 -8.65 -1.78
CA LEU A 15 13.09 -8.67 -2.21
C LEU A 15 13.99 -9.05 -1.04
N VAL A 16 14.84 -10.04 -1.24
CA VAL A 16 15.87 -10.43 -0.27
C VAL A 16 17.24 -10.03 -0.81
N ILE A 17 17.97 -9.28 0.00
CA ILE A 17 19.34 -8.85 -0.31
C ILE A 17 20.32 -9.36 0.73
N GLY A 18 21.55 -9.55 0.32
CA GLY A 18 22.68 -9.89 1.17
C GLY A 18 23.35 -8.68 1.80
N GLU A 19 24.44 -8.91 2.52
CA GLU A 19 25.20 -7.86 3.22
C GLU A 19 25.94 -6.93 2.26
N GLU A 20 26.32 -7.41 1.09
CA GLU A 20 26.96 -6.63 0.03
C GLU A 20 25.96 -6.02 -0.97
N GLN A 21 24.65 -5.99 -0.59
CA GLN A 21 23.53 -5.46 -1.37
C GLN A 21 23.20 -6.27 -2.65
N GLU A 22 23.74 -7.45 -2.79
CA GLU A 22 23.40 -8.37 -3.87
C GLU A 22 21.96 -8.91 -3.70
N ILE A 23 21.23 -9.05 -4.81
CA ILE A 23 19.91 -9.65 -4.80
C ILE A 23 20.06 -11.16 -4.66
N ILE A 24 19.62 -11.70 -3.52
CA ILE A 24 19.59 -13.14 -3.27
C ILE A 24 18.36 -13.75 -3.91
N HIS A 25 17.18 -13.14 -3.68
CA HIS A 25 15.93 -13.64 -4.23
C HIS A 25 14.86 -12.55 -4.32
N SER A 26 13.93 -12.71 -5.26
CA SER A 26 12.76 -11.85 -5.41
C SER A 26 11.54 -12.69 -5.75
N VAL A 27 10.41 -12.37 -5.13
CA VAL A 27 9.12 -12.99 -5.40
C VAL A 27 8.04 -11.93 -5.48
N SER A 28 6.95 -12.24 -6.17
CA SER A 28 5.74 -11.43 -6.17
C SER A 28 4.54 -12.27 -5.79
N SER A 29 3.52 -11.66 -5.22
CA SER A 29 2.21 -12.28 -5.03
C SER A 29 1.50 -12.47 -6.37
N GLU A 30 0.34 -13.07 -6.34
CA GLU A 30 -0.68 -12.95 -7.37
C GLU A 30 -1.29 -11.55 -7.34
N ASP A 31 -2.14 -11.24 -8.32
CA ASP A 31 -2.80 -9.95 -8.42
C ASP A 31 -3.69 -9.68 -7.20
N ILE A 32 -3.55 -8.49 -6.64
CA ILE A 32 -4.40 -8.00 -5.57
C ILE A 32 -5.64 -7.36 -6.22
N PRO A 33 -6.84 -7.89 -5.97
CA PRO A 33 -8.05 -7.38 -6.61
C PRO A 33 -8.39 -5.97 -6.10
N SER A 34 -8.78 -5.09 -7.01
CA SER A 34 -9.40 -3.80 -6.70
C SER A 34 -10.83 -3.76 -7.19
N SER A 35 -11.66 -2.93 -6.58
CA SER A 35 -13.05 -2.73 -6.94
C SER A 35 -13.35 -1.28 -7.27
N ASN A 36 -14.29 -1.07 -8.19
CA ASN A 36 -14.78 0.25 -8.59
C ASN A 36 -16.31 0.28 -8.41
N PRO A 37 -16.81 0.41 -7.14
CA PRO A 37 -18.24 0.30 -6.84
C PRO A 37 -19.09 1.36 -7.53
N GLN A 38 -18.50 2.52 -7.82
CA GLN A 38 -19.12 3.64 -8.54
C GLN A 38 -18.10 4.29 -9.47
N SER A 39 -18.58 5.12 -10.40
CA SER A 39 -17.69 5.89 -11.26
C SER A 39 -16.75 6.78 -10.45
N GLY A 40 -15.47 6.70 -10.72
CA GLY A 40 -14.43 7.44 -10.02
C GLY A 40 -14.01 6.87 -8.66
N TRP A 41 -14.65 5.80 -8.18
CA TRP A 41 -14.25 5.12 -6.97
C TRP A 41 -13.21 4.04 -7.27
N SER A 42 -12.26 3.89 -6.36
CA SER A 42 -11.24 2.84 -6.43
C SER A 42 -10.94 2.35 -5.01
N GLU A 43 -11.18 1.07 -4.77
CA GLU A 43 -11.09 0.48 -3.44
C GLU A 43 -10.37 -0.87 -3.46
N GLN A 44 -9.75 -1.20 -2.33
CA GLN A 44 -9.16 -2.53 -2.09
C GLN A 44 -9.52 -3.02 -0.69
N ASP A 45 -9.77 -4.31 -0.55
CA ASP A 45 -9.89 -4.94 0.76
C ASP A 45 -8.50 -5.13 1.38
N PRO A 46 -8.17 -4.49 2.52
CA PRO A 46 -6.85 -4.65 3.15
C PRO A 46 -6.54 -6.10 3.57
N SER A 47 -7.54 -6.96 3.76
CA SER A 47 -7.31 -8.37 4.04
C SER A 47 -6.60 -9.09 2.88
N SER A 48 -6.81 -8.64 1.65
CA SER A 48 -6.13 -9.17 0.46
C SER A 48 -4.62 -8.90 0.49
N TRP A 49 -4.17 -7.84 1.17
CA TRP A 49 -2.74 -7.55 1.34
C TRP A 49 -2.05 -8.58 2.23
N ILE A 50 -2.74 -9.05 3.28
CA ILE A 50 -2.23 -10.11 4.15
C ILE A 50 -2.13 -11.43 3.39
N VAL A 51 -3.14 -11.74 2.56
CA VAL A 51 -3.08 -12.92 1.67
C VAL A 51 -1.89 -12.82 0.71
N ALA A 52 -1.66 -11.65 0.11
CA ALA A 52 -0.53 -11.40 -0.79
C ALA A 52 0.82 -11.56 -0.05
N LEU A 53 0.91 -11.08 1.20
CA LEU A 53 2.09 -11.28 2.04
C LEU A 53 2.36 -12.76 2.30
N ASP A 54 1.33 -13.50 2.70
CA ASP A 54 1.45 -14.95 2.96
C ASP A 54 1.92 -15.70 1.71
N GLN A 55 1.40 -15.37 0.53
CA GLN A 55 1.85 -15.95 -0.73
C GLN A 55 3.34 -15.68 -0.98
N CYS A 56 3.79 -14.43 -0.78
CA CYS A 56 5.20 -14.08 -0.93
C CYS A 56 6.07 -14.83 0.08
N MET A 57 5.66 -14.88 1.35
CA MET A 57 6.42 -15.57 2.41
C MET A 57 6.51 -17.08 2.17
N LEU A 58 5.44 -17.71 1.69
CA LEU A 58 5.46 -19.13 1.30
C LEU A 58 6.43 -19.40 0.16
N ARG A 59 6.44 -18.53 -0.87
CA ARG A 59 7.37 -18.62 -2.00
C ARG A 59 8.83 -18.44 -1.55
N LEU A 60 9.10 -17.46 -0.69
CA LEU A 60 10.44 -17.22 -0.14
C LEU A 60 10.92 -18.38 0.72
N LYS A 61 10.07 -18.90 1.62
CA LYS A 61 10.40 -20.01 2.51
C LYS A 61 10.84 -21.29 1.78
N SER A 62 10.42 -21.46 0.53
CA SER A 62 10.86 -22.57 -0.34
C SER A 62 12.24 -22.35 -0.98
N LYS A 63 12.81 -21.13 -0.89
CA LYS A 63 14.02 -20.71 -1.59
C LYS A 63 15.16 -20.30 -0.67
N ILE A 64 14.84 -19.78 0.51
CA ILE A 64 15.81 -19.27 1.49
C ILE A 64 15.47 -19.78 2.89
N ASN A 65 16.45 -19.74 3.77
CA ASN A 65 16.22 -19.92 5.20
C ASN A 65 15.76 -18.59 5.80
N ILE A 66 14.47 -18.43 6.06
CA ILE A 66 13.89 -17.18 6.60
C ILE A 66 14.43 -16.81 7.98
N ASN A 67 15.01 -17.77 8.75
CA ASN A 67 15.62 -17.47 10.05
C ASN A 67 16.94 -16.69 9.93
N GLU A 68 17.50 -16.56 8.73
CA GLU A 68 18.69 -15.76 8.46
C GLU A 68 18.35 -14.30 8.06
N ILE A 69 17.07 -13.92 8.08
CA ILE A 69 16.65 -12.53 7.85
C ILE A 69 16.91 -11.73 9.12
N ASN A 70 17.83 -10.77 9.03
CA ASN A 70 18.23 -9.92 10.14
C ASN A 70 17.28 -8.76 10.38
N SER A 71 16.65 -8.23 9.32
CA SER A 71 15.63 -7.17 9.42
C SER A 71 14.66 -7.19 8.26
N VAL A 72 13.50 -6.55 8.49
CA VAL A 72 12.43 -6.39 7.51
C VAL A 72 12.11 -4.91 7.38
N SER A 73 11.92 -4.45 6.14
CA SER A 73 11.46 -3.09 5.83
C SER A 73 10.25 -3.13 4.91
N PHE A 74 9.40 -2.12 5.05
CA PHE A 74 8.17 -2.02 4.26
C PHE A 74 8.18 -0.76 3.40
N SER A 75 7.64 -0.90 2.21
CA SER A 75 7.23 0.15 1.29
C SER A 75 5.83 -0.16 0.80
N GLY A 76 5.13 0.81 0.24
CA GLY A 76 3.81 0.54 -0.32
C GLY A 76 3.24 1.73 -1.06
N HIS A 77 2.08 1.52 -1.70
CA HIS A 77 1.36 2.60 -2.34
C HIS A 77 0.94 3.64 -1.29
N MET A 78 1.11 4.90 -1.66
CA MET A 78 0.88 6.06 -0.79
C MET A 78 -0.61 6.43 -0.73
N HIS A 79 -0.96 7.26 0.25
CA HIS A 79 -2.24 7.97 0.37
C HIS A 79 -3.50 7.13 0.53
N GLY A 80 -3.39 5.79 0.55
CA GLY A 80 -4.56 4.93 0.75
C GLY A 80 -5.20 5.16 2.12
N ALA A 81 -6.51 5.45 2.14
CA ALA A 81 -7.25 5.66 3.38
C ALA A 81 -7.80 4.33 3.91
N THR A 82 -7.04 3.68 4.79
CA THR A 82 -7.45 2.46 5.49
C THR A 82 -7.97 2.81 6.88
N CYS A 83 -9.26 2.61 7.09
CA CYS A 83 -9.91 2.88 8.37
C CYS A 83 -9.98 1.60 9.22
N ILE A 84 -9.49 1.68 10.45
CA ILE A 84 -9.58 0.61 11.45
C ILE A 84 -10.24 1.12 12.73
N ASN A 85 -10.89 0.24 13.47
CA ASN A 85 -11.44 0.55 14.79
C ASN A 85 -10.37 0.41 15.88
N LYS A 86 -10.76 0.65 17.14
CA LYS A 86 -9.89 0.53 18.32
C LYS A 86 -9.34 -0.90 18.55
N ASP A 87 -9.98 -1.91 17.99
CA ASP A 87 -9.61 -3.32 18.09
C ASP A 87 -8.81 -3.79 16.86
N TYR A 88 -8.36 -2.84 16.02
CA TYR A 88 -7.60 -3.05 14.78
C TYR A 88 -8.37 -3.79 13.68
N GLU A 89 -9.69 -3.80 13.75
CA GLU A 89 -10.54 -4.41 12.70
C GLU A 89 -10.79 -3.40 11.57
N ILE A 90 -10.79 -3.90 10.35
CA ILE A 90 -11.05 -3.11 9.14
C ILE A 90 -12.51 -2.66 9.14
N ILE A 91 -12.77 -1.35 9.11
CA ILE A 91 -14.12 -0.77 9.10
C ILE A 91 -14.73 -0.85 7.70
N ARG A 92 -13.91 -0.66 6.67
CA ARG A 92 -14.33 -0.62 5.27
C ARG A 92 -13.13 -0.88 4.35
N PRO A 93 -13.37 -1.16 3.05
CA PRO A 93 -12.29 -1.21 2.06
C PRO A 93 -11.46 0.09 2.06
N CYS A 94 -10.17 -0.05 1.82
CA CYS A 94 -9.25 1.07 1.65
C CYS A 94 -9.65 1.89 0.42
N ILE A 95 -9.78 3.20 0.57
CA ILE A 95 -9.90 4.14 -0.56
C ILE A 95 -8.50 4.36 -1.13
N LEU A 96 -8.30 4.01 -2.40
CA LEU A 96 -6.98 4.07 -3.03
C LEU A 96 -6.61 5.48 -3.49
N TRP A 97 -5.32 5.68 -3.75
CA TRP A 97 -4.72 6.93 -4.20
C TRP A 97 -5.30 7.47 -5.53
N ASN A 98 -5.84 6.60 -6.37
CA ASN A 98 -6.46 6.95 -7.66
C ASN A 98 -7.99 7.11 -7.58
N ASP A 99 -8.56 7.14 -6.37
CA ASP A 99 -9.97 7.42 -6.13
C ASP A 99 -10.26 8.91 -6.31
N THR A 100 -11.37 9.25 -6.94
CA THR A 100 -11.74 10.64 -7.23
C THR A 100 -13.01 11.11 -6.52
N ARG A 101 -13.54 10.31 -5.55
CA ARG A 101 -14.81 10.64 -4.87
C ARG A 101 -14.82 11.96 -4.13
N SER A 102 -13.66 12.39 -3.61
CA SER A 102 -13.51 13.62 -2.81
C SER A 102 -13.23 14.88 -3.63
N HIS A 103 -13.50 14.87 -4.95
CA HIS A 103 -13.18 16.03 -5.81
C HIS A 103 -13.94 17.32 -5.44
N GLN A 104 -15.16 17.19 -4.89
CA GLN A 104 -15.92 18.35 -4.43
C GLN A 104 -15.33 18.96 -3.16
N GLU A 105 -14.97 18.11 -2.19
CA GLU A 105 -14.31 18.50 -0.95
C GLU A 105 -12.95 19.16 -1.23
N CYS A 106 -12.16 18.61 -2.14
CA CYS A 106 -10.92 19.22 -2.57
C CYS A 106 -11.14 20.62 -3.16
N SER A 107 -12.15 20.78 -4.01
CA SER A 107 -12.52 22.08 -4.57
C SER A 107 -12.93 23.08 -3.49
N GLN A 108 -13.67 22.64 -2.47
CA GLN A 108 -14.05 23.48 -1.33
C GLN A 108 -12.84 23.90 -0.50
N ILE A 109 -11.96 22.95 -0.16
CA ILE A 109 -10.74 23.22 0.61
C ILE A 109 -9.87 24.26 -0.11
N MET A 110 -9.75 24.16 -1.43
CA MET A 110 -8.94 25.07 -2.23
C MET A 110 -9.51 26.50 -2.37
N THR A 111 -10.71 26.76 -1.84
CA THR A 111 -11.21 28.15 -1.71
C THR A 111 -10.46 28.93 -0.62
N ASP A 112 -9.85 28.25 0.33
CA ASP A 112 -9.00 28.85 1.36
C ASP A 112 -7.56 28.94 0.84
N LYS A 113 -7.10 30.16 0.58
CA LYS A 113 -5.75 30.42 0.06
C LYS A 113 -4.64 29.99 1.02
N SER A 114 -4.92 29.91 2.33
CA SER A 114 -3.95 29.51 3.34
C SER A 114 -3.57 28.02 3.22
N VAL A 115 -4.41 27.21 2.59
CA VAL A 115 -4.13 25.77 2.38
C VAL A 115 -2.85 25.57 1.57
N MET A 116 -2.68 26.32 0.49
CA MET A 116 -1.47 26.24 -0.34
C MET A 116 -0.22 26.67 0.44
N ASP A 117 -0.36 27.73 1.24
CA ASP A 117 0.77 28.30 2.01
C ASP A 117 1.21 27.33 3.13
N ILE A 118 0.27 26.63 3.74
CA ILE A 118 0.55 25.71 4.87
C ILE A 118 0.97 24.33 4.35
N ALA A 119 0.21 23.75 3.41
CA ALA A 119 0.44 22.39 2.92
C ALA A 119 1.55 22.29 1.87
N GLY A 120 1.88 23.42 1.20
CA GLY A 120 2.83 23.44 0.08
C GLY A 120 2.37 22.66 -1.15
N ASN A 121 1.08 22.28 -1.19
CA ASN A 121 0.50 21.48 -2.27
C ASN A 121 -1.00 21.78 -2.42
N ILE A 122 -1.55 21.45 -3.58
CA ILE A 122 -2.99 21.51 -3.82
C ILE A 122 -3.70 20.31 -3.20
N ALA A 123 -4.94 20.50 -2.76
CA ALA A 123 -5.80 19.37 -2.38
C ALA A 123 -6.25 18.63 -3.65
N MET A 124 -5.91 17.34 -3.71
CA MET A 124 -6.26 16.45 -4.82
C MET A 124 -6.98 15.21 -4.31
N PRO A 125 -8.03 14.73 -5.00
CA PRO A 125 -8.67 13.46 -4.64
C PRO A 125 -7.64 12.33 -4.60
N GLY A 126 -7.77 11.44 -3.62
CA GLY A 126 -6.85 10.32 -3.44
C GLY A 126 -5.48 10.67 -2.84
N PHE A 127 -5.15 11.94 -2.68
CA PHE A 127 -3.85 12.42 -2.17
C PHE A 127 -3.96 13.20 -0.86
N THR A 128 -5.16 13.45 -0.39
CA THR A 128 -5.37 14.28 0.81
C THR A 128 -6.36 13.64 1.73
#